data_4d38b6a81ca33fd3671b98cda5cec559
#
_entry.id   4d38b6a81ca33fd3671b98cda5cec559
#
_cell.length_a   1.000
_cell.length_b   1.000
_cell.length_c   1.000
_cell.angle_alpha   90.00
_cell.angle_beta   90.00
_cell.angle_gamma   90.00
#
_symmetry.space_group_name_H-M   'P 1'
#
loop_
_entity.id
_entity.type
_entity.pdbx_description
1 polymer ?
#
loop_
_entity_poly.entity_id
_entity_poly.type
_entity_poly.pdbx_seq_one_letter_code
_entity_poly.pdbx_strand_id
1 'polypeptide(L)'
;MKTKLYTLITSLLMATCITSYGQEIVNEFTILKTNKDFWECNLFENGDGTLMFRTLMFNPNTYDDFQHLFYKLTPEGEVLDSLIIDAYADYDYMMRDPLHKNSYILTEDRWVYDSIDSLYTACLRMVFIDSHLNINNDITVPLCDVDPSVYYASWAPWFIDPQNDIIVSFWTDNVHHFRRIGLDGTVKTATDGTALFEPNYEQDPQQPGGDSLLLYSEMGFGTFSQSPLTYYLLGGYYPTSGPWPIVGYFFDADFNLIDRHVYKQFDENIAFDGGNNEHIVPLEDDTYLIAAQTSKLSPTVGGVGVAKYDRNHNPIGASPMFGTNHCYPQQTIIEGNNAIYQLYDIGGGWSTHKWGLIRLDSNLNIDWDIILPENQIYAFFGTSMIILKNGAIAACSICRKNMRYGATIVILHDDYDNTPEMTNKDCPFIIYPNPVKDQLTLRFDDGSEPESVELYDLAGRLVGTKSNGLECIDMSAMPSGMYLLRVTMKEGTSYHEKILKE
;
A
#
# COMPACT_ATOMS: atom_id res chain seq x y z
N MET A 1 35.54 -20.21 7.63
CA MET A 1 34.77 -21.41 7.22
C MET A 1 33.35 -20.93 6.92
N LYS A 2 33.00 -20.76 5.64
CA LYS A 2 31.64 -20.29 5.27
C LYS A 2 30.67 -21.44 5.47
N THR A 3 29.82 -21.33 6.48
CA THR A 3 28.72 -22.27 6.71
C THR A 3 27.63 -21.96 5.70
N LYS A 4 27.46 -22.81 4.70
CA LYS A 4 26.33 -22.73 3.78
C LYS A 4 25.03 -23.01 4.55
N LEU A 5 24.23 -21.99 4.71
CA LEU A 5 22.89 -22.10 5.26
C LEU A 5 21.97 -22.66 4.16
N TYR A 6 21.51 -23.89 4.32
CA TYR A 6 20.51 -24.47 3.44
C TYR A 6 19.12 -23.92 3.79
N THR A 7 18.63 -23.02 2.97
CA THR A 7 17.23 -22.61 2.99
C THR A 7 16.45 -23.67 2.21
N LEU A 8 15.59 -24.40 2.87
CA LEU A 8 14.70 -25.36 2.22
C LEU A 8 13.55 -24.58 1.58
N ILE A 9 13.65 -24.29 0.29
CA ILE A 9 12.57 -23.75 -0.53
C ILE A 9 11.79 -24.95 -1.04
N THR A 10 10.59 -25.18 -0.51
CA THR A 10 9.63 -26.12 -1.08
C THR A 10 8.65 -25.34 -1.93
N SER A 11 8.94 -25.23 -3.21
CA SER A 11 7.94 -24.81 -4.20
C SER A 11 6.97 -25.96 -4.43
N LEU A 12 5.74 -25.81 -3.97
CA LEU A 12 4.65 -26.71 -4.30
C LEU A 12 3.78 -26.01 -5.34
N LEU A 13 3.97 -26.36 -6.61
CA LEU A 13 3.04 -26.00 -7.67
C LEU A 13 1.72 -26.72 -7.40
N MET A 14 0.74 -26.05 -6.83
CA MET A 14 -0.66 -26.44 -6.95
C MET A 14 -1.37 -25.42 -7.81
N ALA A 15 -1.41 -25.68 -9.10
CA ALA A 15 -2.35 -25.03 -9.99
C ALA A 15 -3.76 -25.55 -9.65
N THR A 16 -4.47 -24.87 -8.76
CA THR A 16 -5.92 -25.02 -8.67
C THR A 16 -6.54 -23.98 -9.58
N CYS A 17 -6.95 -24.42 -10.77
CA CYS A 17 -7.83 -23.65 -11.64
C CYS A 17 -9.13 -23.34 -10.89
N ILE A 18 -9.22 -22.15 -10.31
CA ILE A 18 -10.50 -21.53 -9.98
C ILE A 18 -10.77 -20.55 -11.12
N THR A 19 -11.54 -21.00 -12.09
CA THR A 19 -12.05 -20.17 -13.17
C THR A 19 -13.13 -19.25 -12.62
N SER A 20 -12.74 -18.06 -12.18
CA SER A 20 -13.62 -16.91 -12.10
C SER A 20 -12.80 -15.63 -12.24
N TYR A 21 -12.92 -15.03 -13.43
CA TYR A 21 -12.50 -13.65 -13.70
C TYR A 21 -10.99 -13.33 -13.58
N GLY A 22 -10.16 -13.81 -14.49
CA GLY A 22 -8.97 -13.10 -14.95
C GLY A 22 -7.77 -12.97 -13.99
N GLN A 23 -7.85 -13.37 -12.72
CA GLN A 23 -6.73 -13.30 -11.80
C GLN A 23 -6.02 -14.64 -11.72
N GLU A 24 -4.73 -14.65 -12.03
CA GLU A 24 -3.90 -15.85 -11.92
C GLU A 24 -2.80 -15.62 -10.87
N ILE A 25 -2.75 -16.50 -9.86
CA ILE A 25 -1.60 -16.55 -8.97
C ILE A 25 -0.46 -17.18 -9.74
N VAL A 26 0.53 -16.36 -10.09
CA VAL A 26 1.68 -16.79 -10.91
C VAL A 26 2.74 -17.44 -10.05
N ASN A 27 2.87 -16.99 -8.79
CA ASN A 27 3.84 -17.55 -7.88
C ASN A 27 3.44 -17.39 -6.42
N GLU A 28 3.80 -18.36 -5.59
CA GLU A 28 3.63 -18.35 -4.15
C GLU A 28 4.83 -19.03 -3.50
N PHE A 29 5.47 -18.38 -2.56
CA PHE A 29 6.55 -18.96 -1.79
C PHE A 29 6.58 -18.48 -0.34
N THR A 30 7.09 -19.32 0.55
CA THR A 30 7.19 -19.04 1.98
C THR A 30 8.64 -19.00 2.42
N ILE A 31 9.00 -17.96 3.17
CA ILE A 31 10.31 -17.79 3.78
C ILE A 31 10.21 -18.13 5.26
N LEU A 32 11.05 -19.06 5.70
CA LEU A 32 11.18 -19.45 7.11
C LEU A 32 12.65 -19.39 7.52
N LYS A 33 12.92 -19.01 8.75
CA LYS A 33 14.30 -19.06 9.29
C LYS A 33 14.36 -19.98 10.52
N THR A 34 15.37 -20.81 10.57
CA THR A 34 15.58 -21.73 11.72
C THR A 34 15.87 -20.92 12.99
N ASN A 35 15.16 -21.20 14.08
CA ASN A 35 15.33 -20.60 15.39
C ASN A 35 14.99 -19.09 15.52
N LYS A 36 14.36 -18.50 14.51
CA LYS A 36 13.84 -17.13 14.55
C LYS A 36 12.43 -17.11 14.01
N ASP A 37 11.57 -16.30 14.60
CA ASP A 37 10.25 -16.02 14.10
C ASP A 37 10.21 -14.61 13.50
N PHE A 38 9.29 -14.36 12.57
CA PHE A 38 9.12 -13.09 11.89
C PHE A 38 7.94 -12.35 12.52
N TRP A 39 8.04 -11.00 12.54
CA TRP A 39 7.02 -10.17 13.16
C TRP A 39 6.25 -9.32 12.14
N GLU A 40 6.94 -8.75 11.19
CA GLU A 40 6.36 -7.90 10.14
C GLU A 40 7.12 -8.06 8.84
N CYS A 41 6.56 -7.59 7.73
CA CYS A 41 7.25 -7.66 6.45
C CYS A 41 6.95 -6.46 5.55
N ASN A 42 7.95 -6.10 4.75
CA ASN A 42 7.85 -5.11 3.69
C ASN A 42 8.39 -5.68 2.39
N LEU A 43 7.83 -5.24 1.28
CA LEU A 43 8.21 -5.68 -0.06
C LEU A 43 8.40 -4.48 -0.98
N PHE A 44 9.46 -4.50 -1.79
CA PHE A 44 9.75 -3.49 -2.80
C PHE A 44 10.33 -4.16 -4.04
N GLU A 45 10.08 -3.59 -5.22
CA GLU A 45 10.76 -4.01 -6.43
C GLU A 45 11.99 -3.14 -6.70
N ASN A 46 13.12 -3.75 -6.97
CA ASN A 46 14.34 -3.08 -7.40
C ASN A 46 14.28 -2.65 -8.87
N GLY A 47 15.21 -1.77 -9.27
CA GLY A 47 15.33 -1.33 -10.66
C GLY A 47 15.64 -2.45 -11.65
N ASP A 48 16.26 -3.52 -11.20
CA ASP A 48 16.61 -4.72 -11.98
C ASP A 48 15.51 -5.81 -11.99
N GLY A 49 14.34 -5.53 -11.43
CA GLY A 49 13.22 -6.47 -11.36
C GLY A 49 13.31 -7.49 -10.22
N THR A 50 14.38 -7.46 -9.42
CA THR A 50 14.45 -8.27 -8.19
C THR A 50 13.59 -7.66 -7.10
N LEU A 51 13.25 -8.45 -6.08
CA LEU A 51 12.48 -7.98 -4.92
C LEU A 51 13.42 -7.72 -3.73
N MET A 52 13.19 -6.62 -3.04
CA MET A 52 13.71 -6.36 -1.70
C MET A 52 12.63 -6.75 -0.70
N PHE A 53 12.88 -7.79 0.06
CA PHE A 53 12.03 -8.22 1.17
C PHE A 53 12.71 -7.88 2.49
N ARG A 54 11.96 -7.30 3.43
CA ARG A 54 12.44 -7.02 4.79
C ARG A 54 11.48 -7.63 5.81
N THR A 55 12.01 -8.15 6.90
CA THR A 55 11.24 -8.59 8.08
C THR A 55 12.00 -8.30 9.36
N LEU A 56 11.27 -8.06 10.46
CA LEU A 56 11.82 -8.09 11.81
C LEU A 56 11.81 -9.51 12.32
N MET A 57 12.94 -9.97 12.84
CA MET A 57 13.12 -11.31 13.42
C MET A 57 13.33 -11.23 14.91
N PHE A 58 12.84 -12.22 15.64
CA PHE A 58 13.06 -12.35 17.08
C PHE A 58 13.25 -13.81 17.51
N ASN A 59 13.74 -14.02 18.72
CA ASN A 59 13.84 -15.34 19.30
C ASN A 59 12.46 -15.76 19.87
N PRO A 60 11.81 -16.80 19.34
CA PRO A 60 10.45 -17.19 19.76
C PRO A 60 10.34 -17.72 21.20
N ASN A 61 11.46 -18.05 21.84
CA ASN A 61 11.45 -18.59 23.21
C ASN A 61 11.59 -17.50 24.28
N THR A 62 12.27 -16.41 23.95
CA THR A 62 12.63 -15.35 24.89
C THR A 62 11.98 -14.01 24.54
N TYR A 63 11.46 -13.88 23.29
CA TYR A 63 10.91 -12.63 22.76
C TYR A 63 11.92 -11.49 22.84
N ASP A 64 13.18 -11.78 22.52
CA ASP A 64 14.31 -10.87 22.49
C ASP A 64 15.17 -11.11 21.25
N ASP A 65 16.35 -10.47 21.18
CA ASP A 65 17.29 -10.61 20.07
C ASP A 65 16.66 -10.23 18.73
N PHE A 66 16.03 -9.03 18.73
CA PHE A 66 15.40 -8.49 17.54
C PHE A 66 16.44 -8.10 16.49
N GLN A 67 16.18 -8.47 15.25
CA GLN A 67 17.07 -8.19 14.11
C GLN A 67 16.24 -7.95 12.86
N HIS A 68 16.61 -6.94 12.08
CA HIS A 68 16.10 -6.77 10.72
C HIS A 68 16.80 -7.73 9.78
N LEU A 69 16.04 -8.50 9.05
CA LEU A 69 16.51 -9.36 7.99
C LEU A 69 16.06 -8.80 6.63
N PHE A 70 17.01 -8.61 5.75
CA PHE A 70 16.77 -8.23 4.37
C PHE A 70 17.14 -9.38 3.47
N TYR A 71 16.31 -9.63 2.46
CA TYR A 71 16.62 -10.51 1.36
C TYR A 71 16.45 -9.77 0.04
N LYS A 72 17.43 -9.96 -0.85
CA LYS A 72 17.28 -9.71 -2.27
C LYS A 72 16.81 -11.01 -2.91
N LEU A 73 15.63 -10.99 -3.56
CA LEU A 73 14.97 -12.18 -4.11
C LEU A 73 14.74 -12.01 -5.61
N THR A 74 14.69 -13.12 -6.35
CA THR A 74 14.02 -13.14 -7.65
C THR A 74 12.50 -13.16 -7.44
N PRO A 75 11.68 -12.79 -8.46
CA PRO A 75 10.22 -12.95 -8.39
C PRO A 75 9.77 -14.41 -8.16
N GLU A 76 10.61 -15.38 -8.51
CA GLU A 76 10.38 -16.81 -8.29
C GLU A 76 10.72 -17.27 -6.86
N GLY A 77 11.28 -16.37 -6.02
CA GLY A 77 11.58 -16.62 -4.61
C GLY A 77 12.99 -17.16 -4.35
N GLU A 78 13.90 -17.13 -5.33
CA GLU A 78 15.30 -17.47 -5.09
C GLU A 78 15.98 -16.34 -4.31
N VAL A 79 16.66 -16.69 -3.22
CA VAL A 79 17.44 -15.75 -2.41
C VAL A 79 18.79 -15.49 -3.08
N LEU A 80 19.00 -14.30 -3.58
CA LEU A 80 20.22 -13.87 -4.22
C LEU A 80 21.27 -13.36 -3.21
N ASP A 81 20.80 -12.62 -2.19
CA ASP A 81 21.65 -12.06 -1.14
C ASP A 81 20.85 -11.78 0.14
N SER A 82 21.54 -11.52 1.26
CA SER A 82 20.90 -11.21 2.54
C SER A 82 21.76 -10.31 3.42
N LEU A 83 21.09 -9.45 4.19
CA LEU A 83 21.68 -8.57 5.21
C LEU A 83 20.92 -8.73 6.52
N ILE A 84 21.65 -8.73 7.64
CA ILE A 84 21.09 -8.69 8.99
C ILE A 84 21.63 -7.46 9.70
N ILE A 85 20.72 -6.71 10.33
CA ILE A 85 21.03 -5.52 11.14
C ILE A 85 20.39 -5.71 12.50
N ASP A 86 21.10 -5.39 13.57
CA ASP A 86 20.51 -5.43 14.92
C ASP A 86 19.43 -4.35 15.04
N ALA A 87 18.26 -4.74 15.52
CA ALA A 87 17.13 -3.87 15.79
C ALA A 87 17.12 -3.43 17.27
N TYR A 88 16.68 -2.20 17.50
CA TYR A 88 16.68 -1.59 18.83
C TYR A 88 15.28 -1.32 19.38
N ALA A 89 14.24 -1.53 18.58
CA ALA A 89 12.90 -1.07 18.89
C ALA A 89 11.78 -2.01 18.42
N ASP A 90 10.58 -1.70 18.91
CA ASP A 90 9.33 -2.38 18.55
C ASP A 90 8.63 -1.72 17.34
N TYR A 91 9.01 -0.48 17.00
CA TYR A 91 8.41 0.28 15.90
C TYR A 91 9.46 0.63 14.87
N ASP A 92 9.22 0.20 13.66
CA ASP A 92 10.10 0.48 12.53
C ASP A 92 9.32 0.56 11.22
N TYR A 93 9.87 1.28 10.25
CA TYR A 93 9.30 1.41 8.91
C TYR A 93 10.41 1.37 7.87
N MET A 94 10.10 0.77 6.73
CA MET A 94 10.99 0.78 5.58
C MET A 94 10.35 1.57 4.44
N MET A 95 11.11 2.51 3.90
CA MET A 95 10.67 3.42 2.85
C MET A 95 11.65 3.42 1.68
N ARG A 96 11.22 3.85 0.51
CA ARG A 96 12.14 4.16 -0.59
C ARG A 96 12.89 5.44 -0.29
N ASP A 97 14.19 5.47 -0.59
CA ASP A 97 14.96 6.71 -0.58
C ASP A 97 14.56 7.56 -1.80
N PRO A 98 13.97 8.75 -1.61
CA PRO A 98 13.51 9.58 -2.72
C PRO A 98 14.66 10.23 -3.51
N LEU A 99 15.85 10.32 -2.91
CA LEU A 99 17.02 10.97 -3.51
C LEU A 99 17.89 9.98 -4.29
N HIS A 100 17.88 8.70 -3.92
CA HIS A 100 18.73 7.70 -4.51
C HIS A 100 17.92 6.52 -5.05
N LYS A 101 17.89 6.41 -6.37
CA LYS A 101 17.17 5.32 -7.05
C LYS A 101 17.67 3.94 -6.58
N ASN A 102 16.76 3.03 -6.30
CA ASN A 102 17.03 1.68 -5.80
C ASN A 102 17.74 1.66 -4.43
N SER A 103 17.48 2.64 -3.60
CA SER A 103 17.89 2.69 -2.20
C SER A 103 16.69 2.79 -1.28
N TYR A 104 16.90 2.42 -0.04
CA TYR A 104 15.86 2.31 0.97
C TYR A 104 16.34 2.94 2.27
N ILE A 105 15.40 3.39 3.07
CA ILE A 105 15.65 3.92 4.41
C ILE A 105 14.85 3.04 5.38
N LEU A 106 15.55 2.32 6.23
CA LEU A 106 14.97 1.72 7.42
C LEU A 106 15.00 2.76 8.52
N THR A 107 13.86 3.03 9.12
CA THR A 107 13.73 3.91 10.28
C THR A 107 13.22 3.11 11.46
N GLU A 108 13.76 3.35 12.64
CA GLU A 108 13.31 2.74 13.89
C GLU A 108 13.38 3.74 15.04
N ASP A 109 12.49 3.61 16.01
CA ASP A 109 12.61 4.35 17.27
C ASP A 109 13.74 3.77 18.12
N ARG A 110 14.40 4.61 18.87
CA ARG A 110 15.47 4.21 19.76
C ARG A 110 15.44 5.03 21.05
N TRP A 111 15.54 4.35 22.17
CA TRP A 111 15.64 4.98 23.47
C TRP A 111 17.07 4.91 23.97
N VAL A 112 17.67 6.08 24.20
CA VAL A 112 19.04 6.18 24.71
C VAL A 112 18.98 6.69 26.14
N TYR A 113 19.45 5.88 27.08
CA TYR A 113 19.50 6.27 28.49
C TYR A 113 20.79 7.04 28.80
N ASP A 114 20.66 8.26 29.29
CA ASP A 114 21.79 9.02 29.87
C ASP A 114 21.87 8.77 31.38
N SER A 115 22.96 8.13 31.80
CA SER A 115 23.21 7.79 33.20
C SER A 115 23.62 9.03 34.05
N ILE A 116 23.94 10.15 33.45
CA ILE A 116 24.35 11.37 34.14
C ILE A 116 23.12 12.11 34.61
N ASP A 117 22.19 12.37 33.72
CA ASP A 117 20.97 13.11 33.98
C ASP A 117 19.79 12.23 34.38
N SER A 118 19.95 10.89 34.27
CA SER A 118 18.92 9.90 34.53
C SER A 118 17.68 10.05 33.63
N LEU A 119 17.87 10.55 32.40
CA LEU A 119 16.83 10.75 31.41
C LEU A 119 16.96 9.75 30.28
N TYR A 120 15.85 9.48 29.61
CA TYR A 120 15.85 8.84 28.30
C TYR A 120 15.73 9.88 27.21
N THR A 121 16.48 9.73 26.15
CA THR A 121 16.28 10.50 24.91
C THR A 121 15.59 9.61 23.89
N ALA A 122 14.40 10.03 23.46
CA ALA A 122 13.74 9.43 22.30
C ALA A 122 14.52 9.82 21.04
N CYS A 123 14.87 8.85 20.23
CA CYS A 123 15.66 9.06 19.02
C CYS A 123 14.98 8.37 17.83
N LEU A 124 15.23 8.87 16.61
CA LEU A 124 14.97 8.18 15.37
C LEU A 124 16.30 7.67 14.79
N ARG A 125 16.42 6.37 14.54
CA ARG A 125 17.53 5.83 13.76
C ARG A 125 17.10 5.71 12.31
N MET A 126 17.99 6.06 11.38
CA MET A 126 17.82 5.97 9.94
C MET A 126 18.97 5.19 9.35
N VAL A 127 18.72 4.04 8.75
CA VAL A 127 19.73 3.21 8.08
C VAL A 127 19.47 3.22 6.58
N PHE A 128 20.44 3.70 5.82
CA PHE A 128 20.34 3.81 4.36
C PHE A 128 20.96 2.57 3.70
N ILE A 129 20.17 1.85 2.92
CA ILE A 129 20.53 0.56 2.34
C ILE A 129 20.31 0.62 0.83
N ASP A 130 21.30 0.20 0.04
CA ASP A 130 21.13 0.10 -1.42
C ASP A 130 20.54 -1.26 -1.85
N SER A 131 20.22 -1.39 -3.14
CA SER A 131 19.67 -2.64 -3.72
C SER A 131 20.67 -3.81 -3.75
N HIS A 132 21.93 -3.59 -3.37
CA HIS A 132 22.95 -4.62 -3.19
C HIS A 132 23.16 -4.97 -1.72
N LEU A 133 22.27 -4.49 -0.84
CA LEU A 133 22.31 -4.70 0.60
C LEU A 133 23.55 -4.11 1.29
N ASN A 134 24.16 -3.06 0.73
CA ASN A 134 25.19 -2.31 1.42
C ASN A 134 24.56 -1.22 2.28
N ILE A 135 25.05 -1.08 3.51
CA ILE A 135 24.68 0.05 4.38
C ILE A 135 25.56 1.23 3.96
N ASN A 136 24.91 2.27 3.43
CA ASN A 136 25.59 3.48 2.98
C ASN A 136 25.73 4.52 4.08
N ASN A 137 24.77 4.55 5.02
CA ASN A 137 24.76 5.45 6.16
C ASN A 137 23.91 4.89 7.31
N ASP A 138 24.18 5.32 8.54
CA ASP A 138 23.45 4.96 9.75
C ASP A 138 23.47 6.17 10.70
N ILE A 139 22.34 6.84 10.86
CA ILE A 139 22.20 8.11 11.58
C ILE A 139 21.21 7.92 12.72
N THR A 140 21.57 8.36 13.92
CA THR A 140 20.64 8.46 15.05
C THR A 140 20.39 9.92 15.37
N VAL A 141 19.13 10.32 15.31
CA VAL A 141 18.67 11.71 15.53
C VAL A 141 17.96 11.80 16.87
N PRO A 142 18.45 12.60 17.83
CA PRO A 142 17.73 12.85 19.08
C PRO A 142 16.49 13.71 18.80
N LEU A 143 15.35 13.34 19.39
CA LEU A 143 14.06 14.01 19.20
C LEU A 143 13.60 14.82 20.40
N CYS A 144 13.66 14.21 21.59
CA CYS A 144 13.36 14.88 22.87
C CYS A 144 13.86 14.04 24.05
N ASP A 145 14.08 14.70 25.18
CA ASP A 145 14.36 14.04 26.46
C ASP A 145 13.05 13.69 27.17
N VAL A 146 13.02 12.53 27.82
CA VAL A 146 11.84 11.96 28.46
C VAL A 146 12.16 11.49 29.87
N ASP A 147 11.31 11.84 30.82
CA ASP A 147 11.43 11.39 32.20
C ASP A 147 11.22 9.86 32.28
N PRO A 148 12.12 9.10 32.91
CA PRO A 148 11.99 7.63 33.01
C PRO A 148 10.78 7.16 33.81
N SER A 149 10.10 8.05 34.56
CA SER A 149 8.82 7.73 35.19
C SER A 149 7.65 7.68 34.20
N VAL A 150 7.85 8.17 32.98
CA VAL A 150 6.87 8.22 31.91
C VAL A 150 7.17 7.12 30.92
N TYR A 151 6.56 5.98 31.07
CA TYR A 151 6.92 4.76 30.36
C TYR A 151 6.07 4.52 29.09
N TYR A 152 5.39 5.48 28.53
CA TYR A 152 4.60 5.31 27.31
C TYR A 152 4.94 6.37 26.27
N ALA A 153 5.66 5.94 25.23
CA ALA A 153 5.57 6.58 23.94
C ALA A 153 4.73 5.71 23.02
N SER A 154 3.71 6.27 22.45
CA SER A 154 3.02 5.71 21.29
C SER A 154 3.53 6.45 20.06
N TRP A 155 3.81 5.72 19.01
CA TRP A 155 4.31 6.25 17.74
C TRP A 155 3.24 6.10 16.68
N ALA A 156 2.95 7.20 15.96
CA ALA A 156 2.21 7.09 14.71
C ALA A 156 3.13 6.56 13.60
N PRO A 157 2.60 5.94 12.55
CA PRO A 157 3.38 5.62 11.36
C PRO A 157 4.09 6.88 10.85
N TRP A 158 5.39 6.81 10.58
CA TRP A 158 6.10 7.91 9.94
C TRP A 158 6.28 7.68 8.44
N PHE A 159 6.52 8.75 7.71
CA PHE A 159 6.56 8.73 6.25
C PHE A 159 7.52 9.78 5.69
N ILE A 160 7.83 9.69 4.41
CA ILE A 160 8.58 10.72 3.68
C ILE A 160 7.58 11.65 2.98
N ASP A 161 7.68 12.94 3.25
CA ASP A 161 6.84 13.95 2.67
C ASP A 161 7.30 14.36 1.25
N PRO A 162 6.50 15.12 0.47
CA PRO A 162 6.89 15.60 -0.85
C PRO A 162 8.14 16.50 -0.89
N GLN A 163 8.63 16.97 0.25
CA GLN A 163 9.88 17.73 0.36
C GLN A 163 11.09 16.84 0.63
N ASN A 164 10.90 15.51 0.64
CA ASN A 164 11.88 14.48 0.95
C ASN A 164 12.38 14.54 2.42
N ASP A 165 11.50 14.94 3.33
CA ASP A 165 11.76 14.91 4.76
C ASP A 165 10.98 13.78 5.43
N ILE A 166 11.55 13.18 6.47
CA ILE A 166 10.85 12.20 7.31
C ILE A 166 10.00 12.97 8.30
N ILE A 167 8.71 12.66 8.30
CA ILE A 167 7.74 13.21 9.25
C ILE A 167 7.46 12.16 10.31
N VAL A 168 7.65 12.55 11.57
CA VAL A 168 7.48 11.70 12.75
C VAL A 168 6.47 12.34 13.69
N SER A 169 5.56 11.52 14.19
CA SER A 169 4.60 11.90 15.25
C SER A 169 4.69 10.87 16.38
N PHE A 170 4.76 11.33 17.60
CA PHE A 170 4.84 10.48 18.79
C PHE A 170 4.35 11.19 20.06
N TRP A 171 4.05 10.40 21.10
CA TRP A 171 3.59 10.88 22.39
C TRP A 171 4.59 10.58 23.48
N THR A 172 4.78 11.57 24.36
CA THR A 172 5.42 11.37 25.64
C THR A 172 4.74 12.26 26.67
N ASP A 173 4.48 11.79 27.88
CA ASP A 173 3.96 12.62 28.97
C ASP A 173 2.67 13.41 28.68
N ASN A 174 1.74 12.85 27.92
CA ASN A 174 0.56 13.56 27.43
C ASN A 174 0.89 14.76 26.51
N VAL A 175 2.10 14.82 25.98
CA VAL A 175 2.52 15.79 24.99
C VAL A 175 2.64 15.08 23.64
N HIS A 176 2.00 15.65 22.64
CA HIS A 176 2.15 15.20 21.26
C HIS A 176 3.33 15.94 20.62
N HIS A 177 4.19 15.17 19.98
CA HIS A 177 5.40 15.67 19.33
C HIS A 177 5.33 15.44 17.84
N PHE A 178 5.62 16.49 17.08
CA PHE A 178 5.85 16.39 15.65
C PHE A 178 7.29 16.80 15.31
N ARG A 179 7.92 16.04 14.41
CA ARG A 179 9.27 16.36 13.91
C ARG A 179 9.30 16.21 12.40
N ARG A 180 9.91 17.21 11.76
CA ARG A 180 10.33 17.11 10.36
C ARG A 180 11.84 16.97 10.34
N ILE A 181 12.33 15.90 9.75
CA ILE A 181 13.74 15.50 9.79
C ILE A 181 14.24 15.33 8.37
N GLY A 182 15.28 16.08 8.01
CA GLY A 182 15.97 15.90 6.74
C GLY A 182 16.68 14.54 6.66
N LEU A 183 16.88 14.04 5.47
CA LEU A 183 17.59 12.76 5.25
C LEU A 183 19.08 12.82 5.66
N ASP A 184 19.61 14.00 5.97
CA ASP A 184 20.91 14.22 6.59
C ASP A 184 20.89 14.17 8.14
N GLY A 185 19.74 13.92 8.74
CA GLY A 185 19.52 13.90 10.18
C GLY A 185 19.24 15.28 10.81
N THR A 186 19.11 16.34 10.03
CA THR A 186 18.80 17.67 10.54
C THR A 186 17.33 17.77 10.94
N VAL A 187 17.03 18.11 12.19
CA VAL A 187 15.67 18.43 12.61
C VAL A 187 15.31 19.83 12.12
N LYS A 188 14.44 19.91 11.11
CA LYS A 188 14.04 21.15 10.44
C LYS A 188 12.91 21.86 11.18
N THR A 189 11.96 21.10 11.71
CA THR A 189 10.82 21.60 12.46
C THR A 189 10.56 20.69 13.65
N ALA A 190 10.33 21.29 14.82
CA ALA A 190 9.95 20.60 16.03
C ALA A 190 8.76 21.34 16.65
N THR A 191 7.64 20.67 16.78
CA THR A 191 6.43 21.23 17.39
C THR A 191 5.96 20.28 18.50
N ASP A 192 5.81 20.83 19.69
CA ASP A 192 5.32 20.12 20.86
C ASP A 192 4.00 20.75 21.29
N GLY A 193 2.94 19.99 21.27
CA GLY A 193 1.59 20.45 21.56
C GLY A 193 0.94 19.64 22.66
N THR A 194 0.44 20.32 23.69
CA THR A 194 -0.31 19.69 24.78
C THR A 194 -1.76 19.38 24.42
N ALA A 195 -2.28 19.90 23.31
CA ALA A 195 -3.72 20.06 23.17
C ALA A 195 -4.35 19.42 21.94
N LEU A 196 -3.59 18.65 21.15
CA LEU A 196 -4.25 17.98 20.01
C LEU A 196 -5.19 16.88 20.48
N PHE A 197 -4.86 16.31 21.61
CA PHE A 197 -5.64 15.26 22.22
C PHE A 197 -5.70 15.53 23.73
N GLU A 198 -6.80 16.01 24.23
CA GLU A 198 -7.01 15.91 25.68
C GLU A 198 -7.05 14.40 26.00
N PRO A 199 -6.15 13.91 26.83
CA PRO A 199 -5.87 12.46 26.92
C PRO A 199 -7.00 11.60 27.45
N ASN A 200 -8.18 12.12 27.74
CA ASN A 200 -9.15 11.28 28.41
C ASN A 200 -10.58 11.36 27.94
N TYR A 201 -11.15 12.48 27.56
CA TYR A 201 -12.58 12.52 27.20
C TYR A 201 -12.90 13.78 26.38
N GLU A 202 -12.96 13.69 25.07
CA GLU A 202 -13.66 14.71 24.29
C GLU A 202 -15.14 14.40 24.20
N GLN A 203 -15.99 15.39 24.44
CA GLN A 203 -17.39 15.27 24.04
C GLN A 203 -17.46 15.32 22.53
N ASP A 204 -18.23 14.39 21.95
CA ASP A 204 -18.50 14.43 20.52
C ASP A 204 -19.05 15.81 20.12
N PRO A 205 -18.31 16.61 19.33
CA PRO A 205 -18.74 17.96 18.97
C PRO A 205 -20.02 17.96 18.11
N GLN A 206 -20.37 16.84 17.51
CA GLN A 206 -21.63 16.66 16.76
C GLN A 206 -22.81 16.24 17.66
N GLN A 207 -22.53 15.86 18.90
CA GLN A 207 -23.55 15.54 19.92
C GLN A 207 -23.20 16.24 21.24
N PRO A 208 -23.41 17.57 21.36
CA PRO A 208 -23.16 18.29 22.62
C PRO A 208 -24.03 17.69 23.75
N GLY A 209 -23.38 17.15 24.78
CA GLY A 209 -24.03 16.42 25.86
C GLY A 209 -24.20 14.92 25.62
N GLY A 210 -23.65 14.37 24.51
CA GLY A 210 -23.57 12.96 24.23
C GLY A 210 -22.41 12.24 24.92
N ASP A 211 -22.18 11.01 24.48
CA ASP A 211 -21.14 10.14 25.04
C ASP A 211 -19.73 10.74 24.88
N SER A 212 -18.91 10.57 25.89
CA SER A 212 -17.50 10.96 25.84
C SER A 212 -16.74 9.98 24.93
N LEU A 213 -15.89 10.52 24.08
CA LEU A 213 -15.01 9.74 23.21
C LEU A 213 -13.62 9.63 23.87
N LEU A 214 -13.09 8.43 23.98
CA LEU A 214 -11.74 8.16 24.45
C LEU A 214 -10.84 7.91 23.25
N LEU A 215 -9.82 8.72 23.02
CA LEU A 215 -8.81 8.44 22.00
C LEU A 215 -8.06 7.16 22.38
N TYR A 216 -8.10 6.17 21.50
CA TYR A 216 -7.53 4.85 21.77
C TYR A 216 -6.15 4.66 21.14
N SER A 217 -5.99 5.06 19.88
CA SER A 217 -4.75 4.86 19.14
C SER A 217 -4.63 5.83 17.97
N GLU A 218 -3.41 6.12 17.58
CA GLU A 218 -3.09 6.71 16.29
C GLU A 218 -3.12 5.61 15.23
N MET A 219 -3.92 5.79 14.17
CA MET A 219 -4.18 4.74 13.19
C MET A 219 -3.43 4.96 11.89
N GLY A 220 -3.35 6.20 11.43
CA GLY A 220 -2.71 6.55 10.17
C GLY A 220 -2.20 7.97 10.19
N PHE A 221 -1.05 8.19 9.58
CA PHE A 221 -0.43 9.50 9.45
C PHE A 221 0.19 9.64 8.05
N GLY A 222 0.02 10.79 7.42
CA GLY A 222 0.53 10.96 6.07
C GLY A 222 0.31 12.34 5.49
N THR A 223 0.75 12.53 4.25
CA THR A 223 0.49 13.75 3.48
C THR A 223 -0.96 13.77 3.01
N PHE A 224 -1.68 14.85 3.32
CA PHE A 224 -3.06 15.06 2.84
C PHE A 224 -3.08 15.87 1.53
N SER A 225 -2.26 16.89 1.41
CA SER A 225 -2.12 17.70 0.21
C SER A 225 -0.68 18.16 -0.01
N GLN A 226 -0.32 18.30 -1.28
CA GLN A 226 1.01 18.82 -1.65
C GLN A 226 0.99 20.34 -1.88
N SER A 227 -0.17 20.93 -2.17
CA SER A 227 -0.27 22.36 -2.47
C SER A 227 -1.64 22.95 -2.03
N PRO A 228 -1.73 23.62 -0.88
CA PRO A 228 -0.66 23.76 0.12
C PRO A 228 -0.30 22.43 0.76
N LEU A 229 0.94 22.33 1.25
CA LEU A 229 1.40 21.13 1.96
C LEU A 229 0.65 20.99 3.28
N THR A 230 -0.07 19.90 3.42
CA THR A 230 -0.83 19.57 4.63
C THR A 230 -0.69 18.10 4.96
N TYR A 231 -0.81 17.77 6.23
CA TYR A 231 -0.73 16.42 6.76
C TYR A 231 -2.04 16.02 7.41
N TYR A 232 -2.29 14.72 7.52
CA TYR A 232 -3.39 14.18 8.30
C TYR A 232 -2.87 13.22 9.37
N LEU A 233 -3.59 13.13 10.48
CA LEU A 233 -3.45 12.09 11.49
C LEU A 233 -4.84 11.53 11.76
N LEU A 234 -5.00 10.21 11.67
CA LEU A 234 -6.23 9.52 12.06
C LEU A 234 -6.10 8.96 13.47
N GLY A 235 -7.17 9.08 14.22
CA GLY A 235 -7.30 8.47 15.53
C GLY A 235 -8.65 7.79 15.69
N GLY A 236 -8.70 6.73 16.49
CA GLY A 236 -9.92 6.05 16.87
C GLY A 236 -10.40 6.47 18.26
N TYR A 237 -11.71 6.53 18.42
CA TYR A 237 -12.35 6.83 19.69
C TYR A 237 -13.23 5.68 20.14
N TYR A 238 -13.15 5.35 21.43
CA TYR A 238 -14.10 4.44 22.06
C TYR A 238 -15.31 5.24 22.57
N PRO A 239 -16.47 5.15 21.94
CA PRO A 239 -17.70 5.63 22.55
C PRO A 239 -18.12 4.70 23.68
N THR A 240 -18.93 5.20 24.60
CA THR A 240 -19.51 4.36 25.66
C THR A 240 -20.52 3.33 25.09
N SER A 241 -20.97 3.54 23.86
CA SER A 241 -21.85 2.61 23.13
C SER A 241 -21.78 2.85 21.62
N GLY A 242 -21.95 1.79 20.84
CA GLY A 242 -22.00 1.84 19.37
C GLY A 242 -20.66 1.66 18.66
N PRO A 243 -20.63 1.84 17.33
CA PRO A 243 -19.43 1.76 16.53
C PRO A 243 -18.40 2.84 16.88
N TRP A 244 -17.15 2.57 16.63
CA TRP A 244 -16.04 3.47 16.94
C TRP A 244 -15.78 4.44 15.80
N PRO A 245 -16.08 5.74 15.94
CA PRO A 245 -15.82 6.69 14.89
C PRO A 245 -14.32 6.91 14.70
N ILE A 246 -13.95 7.27 13.48
CA ILE A 246 -12.60 7.70 13.13
C ILE A 246 -12.57 9.22 13.21
N VAL A 247 -11.50 9.78 13.74
CA VAL A 247 -11.29 11.23 13.73
C VAL A 247 -10.04 11.57 12.96
N GLY A 248 -10.18 12.44 11.97
CA GLY A 248 -9.09 13.03 11.22
C GLY A 248 -8.72 14.39 11.78
N TYR A 249 -7.44 14.59 12.04
CA TYR A 249 -6.82 15.86 12.36
C TYR A 249 -5.97 16.27 11.16
N PHE A 250 -6.10 17.54 10.75
CA PHE A 250 -5.40 18.04 9.57
C PHE A 250 -4.51 19.21 9.98
N PHE A 251 -3.28 19.20 9.50
CA PHE A 251 -2.24 20.12 9.90
C PHE A 251 -1.64 20.84 8.70
N ASP A 252 -1.19 22.08 8.91
CA ASP A 252 -0.35 22.76 7.94
C ASP A 252 1.10 22.22 7.97
N ALA A 253 1.95 22.80 7.13
CA ALA A 253 3.35 22.40 7.01
C ALA A 253 4.19 22.65 8.28
N ASP A 254 3.73 23.48 9.19
CA ASP A 254 4.37 23.80 10.48
C ASP A 254 3.72 23.03 11.66
N PHE A 255 2.85 22.06 11.34
CA PHE A 255 2.08 21.23 12.29
C PHE A 255 1.08 22.02 13.15
N ASN A 256 0.59 23.18 12.68
CA ASN A 256 -0.57 23.81 13.28
C ASN A 256 -1.83 23.07 12.85
N LEU A 257 -2.72 22.79 13.80
CA LEU A 257 -4.02 22.18 13.48
C LEU A 257 -4.88 23.17 12.69
N ILE A 258 -5.30 22.77 11.50
CA ILE A 258 -6.13 23.59 10.61
C ILE A 258 -7.56 23.09 10.48
N ASP A 259 -7.78 21.79 10.67
CA ASP A 259 -9.12 21.19 10.62
C ASP A 259 -9.19 19.90 11.43
N ARG A 260 -10.42 19.53 11.80
CA ARG A 260 -10.76 18.29 12.49
C ARG A 260 -12.12 17.79 12.03
N HIS A 261 -12.17 16.52 11.63
CA HIS A 261 -13.42 15.91 11.18
C HIS A 261 -13.67 14.54 11.80
N VAL A 262 -14.94 14.25 12.14
CA VAL A 262 -15.36 12.97 12.72
C VAL A 262 -16.12 12.17 11.68
N TYR A 263 -15.58 11.03 11.30
CA TYR A 263 -16.18 10.10 10.35
C TYR A 263 -16.99 9.04 11.12
N LYS A 264 -18.31 9.16 11.09
CA LYS A 264 -19.22 8.26 11.82
C LYS A 264 -19.89 7.22 10.93
N GLN A 265 -20.28 7.64 9.73
CA GLN A 265 -21.05 6.81 8.80
C GLN A 265 -20.26 6.56 7.53
N PHE A 266 -20.23 5.30 7.16
CA PHE A 266 -19.70 4.86 5.88
C PHE A 266 -20.78 4.96 4.78
N ASP A 267 -22.01 4.48 5.08
CA ASP A 267 -23.22 4.68 4.30
C ASP A 267 -24.44 4.76 5.23
N GLU A 268 -25.66 4.74 4.69
CA GLU A 268 -26.91 4.85 5.47
C GLU A 268 -27.06 3.74 6.54
N ASN A 269 -26.45 2.58 6.35
CA ASN A 269 -26.60 1.39 7.20
C ASN A 269 -25.28 0.89 7.78
N ILE A 270 -24.13 1.48 7.39
CA ILE A 270 -22.82 1.05 7.76
C ILE A 270 -22.09 2.21 8.43
N ALA A 271 -21.63 1.98 9.65
CA ALA A 271 -20.80 2.93 10.39
C ALA A 271 -19.32 2.59 10.23
N PHE A 272 -18.47 3.58 10.38
CA PHE A 272 -17.06 3.34 10.68
C PHE A 272 -16.95 2.66 12.04
N ASP A 273 -16.06 1.71 12.13
CA ASP A 273 -15.76 0.98 13.37
C ASP A 273 -14.24 0.97 13.51
N GLY A 274 -13.69 2.14 13.92
CA GLY A 274 -12.26 2.41 13.95
C GLY A 274 -11.51 1.30 14.70
N GLY A 275 -10.58 0.67 14.03
CA GLY A 275 -9.78 -0.44 14.55
C GLY A 275 -8.30 -0.13 14.46
N ASN A 276 -7.62 -0.78 13.54
CA ASN A 276 -6.19 -0.59 13.26
C ASN A 276 -5.96 -0.48 11.76
N ASN A 277 -4.93 0.26 11.38
CA ASN A 277 -4.46 0.44 10.01
C ASN A 277 -5.40 1.25 9.09
N GLU A 278 -6.33 2.03 9.63
CA GLU A 278 -7.08 3.00 8.84
C GLU A 278 -6.14 4.06 8.25
N HIS A 279 -6.38 4.43 7.01
CA HIS A 279 -5.54 5.41 6.34
C HIS A 279 -6.31 6.23 5.30
N ILE A 280 -5.81 7.43 5.04
CA ILE A 280 -6.26 8.30 3.96
C ILE A 280 -5.35 8.11 2.76
N VAL A 281 -5.96 8.01 1.58
CA VAL A 281 -5.25 8.03 0.30
C VAL A 281 -5.74 9.21 -0.51
N PRO A 282 -4.95 10.31 -0.60
CA PRO A 282 -5.28 11.46 -1.42
C PRO A 282 -5.29 11.09 -2.91
N LEU A 283 -6.23 11.68 -3.66
CA LEU A 283 -6.38 11.49 -5.10
C LEU A 283 -5.97 12.77 -5.87
N GLU A 284 -5.68 12.62 -7.16
CA GLU A 284 -5.28 13.75 -8.01
C GLU A 284 -6.42 14.74 -8.29
N ASP A 285 -7.68 14.29 -8.15
CA ASP A 285 -8.89 15.08 -8.40
C ASP A 285 -9.37 15.92 -7.20
N ASP A 286 -8.49 16.23 -6.27
CA ASP A 286 -8.79 16.93 -5.02
C ASP A 286 -9.82 16.21 -4.11
N THR A 287 -9.95 14.92 -4.28
CA THR A 287 -10.71 14.04 -3.38
C THR A 287 -9.76 13.13 -2.59
N TYR A 288 -10.28 12.33 -1.71
CA TYR A 288 -9.49 11.32 -0.99
C TYR A 288 -10.33 10.10 -0.63
N LEU A 289 -9.64 8.99 -0.43
CA LEU A 289 -10.23 7.76 0.08
C LEU A 289 -9.91 7.58 1.56
N ILE A 290 -10.83 6.97 2.30
CA ILE A 290 -10.58 6.37 3.61
C ILE A 290 -10.85 4.88 3.48
N ALA A 291 -9.83 4.06 3.73
CA ALA A 291 -9.97 2.64 3.93
C ALA A 291 -10.06 2.36 5.42
N ALA A 292 -11.11 1.69 5.85
CA ALA A 292 -11.37 1.50 7.27
C ALA A 292 -12.16 0.22 7.57
N GLN A 293 -12.04 -0.23 8.81
CA GLN A 293 -12.98 -1.18 9.37
C GLN A 293 -14.37 -0.56 9.44
N THR A 294 -15.39 -1.36 9.14
CA THR A 294 -16.78 -0.94 9.13
C THR A 294 -17.67 -1.98 9.81
N SER A 295 -18.78 -1.55 10.36
CA SER A 295 -19.77 -2.47 10.92
C SER A 295 -21.20 -2.09 10.50
N LYS A 296 -22.02 -3.12 10.23
CA LYS A 296 -23.47 -2.93 10.03
C LYS A 296 -24.14 -2.65 11.37
N LEU A 297 -25.04 -1.68 11.37
CA LEU A 297 -25.78 -1.31 12.55
C LEU A 297 -26.81 -2.38 12.98
N SER A 298 -27.31 -3.20 12.03
CA SER A 298 -28.23 -4.30 12.32
C SER A 298 -28.36 -5.28 11.13
N PRO A 299 -28.09 -6.60 11.27
CA PRO A 299 -27.38 -7.19 12.39
C PRO A 299 -25.92 -6.73 12.44
N THR A 300 -25.29 -6.73 13.60
CA THR A 300 -23.88 -6.33 13.73
C THR A 300 -23.00 -7.32 12.98
N VAL A 301 -22.42 -6.88 11.88
CA VAL A 301 -21.47 -7.63 11.05
C VAL A 301 -20.35 -6.68 10.68
N GLY A 302 -19.14 -7.01 11.04
CA GLY A 302 -17.95 -6.24 10.67
C GLY A 302 -17.44 -6.57 9.27
N GLY A 303 -16.67 -5.67 8.69
CA GLY A 303 -16.01 -5.81 7.40
C GLY A 303 -15.02 -4.66 7.17
N VAL A 304 -14.52 -4.55 5.95
CA VAL A 304 -13.72 -3.41 5.48
C VAL A 304 -14.50 -2.69 4.39
N GLY A 305 -14.30 -1.40 4.29
CA GLY A 305 -14.83 -0.59 3.21
C GLY A 305 -13.91 0.55 2.83
N VAL A 306 -14.12 1.08 1.64
CA VAL A 306 -13.42 2.25 1.12
C VAL A 306 -14.45 3.33 0.82
N ALA A 307 -14.32 4.50 1.42
CA ALA A 307 -15.21 5.63 1.18
C ALA A 307 -14.44 6.79 0.53
N LYS A 308 -15.09 7.51 -0.37
CA LYS A 308 -14.55 8.67 -1.07
C LYS A 308 -15.19 9.95 -0.55
N TYR A 309 -14.35 10.95 -0.31
CA TYR A 309 -14.73 12.26 0.20
C TYR A 309 -14.15 13.39 -0.66
N ASP A 310 -14.83 14.53 -0.67
CA ASP A 310 -14.24 15.78 -1.14
C ASP A 310 -13.32 16.41 -0.08
N ARG A 311 -12.63 17.49 -0.45
CA ARG A 311 -11.74 18.23 0.46
C ARG A 311 -12.43 18.88 1.65
N ASN A 312 -13.75 19.05 1.61
CA ASN A 312 -14.55 19.59 2.71
C ASN A 312 -15.16 18.46 3.56
N HIS A 313 -14.65 17.23 3.41
CA HIS A 313 -15.11 16.03 4.11
C HIS A 313 -16.56 15.63 3.80
N ASN A 314 -17.13 16.09 2.67
CA ASN A 314 -18.44 15.61 2.24
C ASN A 314 -18.28 14.24 1.56
N PRO A 315 -19.10 13.25 1.90
CA PRO A 315 -19.06 11.95 1.25
C PRO A 315 -19.50 12.04 -0.21
N ILE A 316 -18.72 11.42 -1.10
CA ILE A 316 -19.00 11.32 -2.54
C ILE A 316 -19.53 9.94 -2.88
N GLY A 317 -18.96 8.89 -2.28
CA GLY A 317 -19.35 7.51 -2.52
C GLY A 317 -18.67 6.56 -1.56
N ALA A 318 -19.12 5.32 -1.57
CA ALA A 318 -18.58 4.25 -0.75
C ALA A 318 -18.66 2.90 -1.49
N SER A 319 -17.68 2.04 -1.27
CA SER A 319 -17.73 0.66 -1.74
C SER A 319 -18.79 -0.15 -0.99
N PRO A 320 -19.28 -1.25 -1.54
CA PRO A 320 -19.89 -2.29 -0.71
C PRO A 320 -18.90 -2.71 0.40
N MET A 321 -19.44 -3.11 1.55
CA MET A 321 -18.61 -3.72 2.60
C MET A 321 -18.12 -5.10 2.12
N PHE A 322 -16.83 -5.36 2.26
CA PHE A 322 -16.20 -6.63 1.90
C PHE A 322 -15.50 -7.27 3.10
N GLY A 323 -15.14 -8.54 2.98
CA GLY A 323 -14.71 -9.35 4.12
C GLY A 323 -15.84 -9.68 5.08
N THR A 324 -15.55 -10.43 6.12
CA THR A 324 -16.52 -10.82 7.16
C THR A 324 -15.82 -10.98 8.51
N ASN A 325 -16.50 -10.55 9.59
CA ASN A 325 -16.06 -10.80 10.97
C ASN A 325 -14.67 -10.25 11.33
N HIS A 326 -14.59 -9.03 11.77
CA HIS A 326 -13.35 -8.36 12.20
C HIS A 326 -12.27 -8.41 11.11
N CYS A 327 -12.50 -7.70 10.04
CA CYS A 327 -11.54 -7.47 8.98
C CYS A 327 -10.90 -6.10 9.17
N TYR A 328 -9.60 -5.99 8.88
CA TYR A 328 -8.87 -4.72 8.95
C TYR A 328 -8.29 -4.37 7.60
N PRO A 329 -8.34 -3.09 7.18
CA PRO A 329 -7.61 -2.64 6.02
C PRO A 329 -6.11 -2.76 6.32
N GLN A 330 -5.32 -3.13 5.30
CA GLN A 330 -3.88 -3.24 5.47
C GLN A 330 -3.15 -2.20 4.62
N GLN A 331 -3.40 -2.19 3.33
CA GLN A 331 -2.79 -1.25 2.42
C GLN A 331 -3.71 -0.98 1.21
N THR A 332 -3.76 0.28 0.79
CA THR A 332 -4.44 0.71 -0.44
C THR A 332 -3.41 1.19 -1.45
N ILE A 333 -3.50 0.74 -2.68
CA ILE A 333 -2.71 1.24 -3.82
C ILE A 333 -3.67 1.68 -4.91
N ILE A 334 -3.32 2.79 -5.56
CA ILE A 334 -4.03 3.30 -6.74
C ILE A 334 -3.12 3.16 -7.94
N GLU A 335 -3.64 2.56 -9.01
CA GLU A 335 -2.90 2.38 -10.24
C GLU A 335 -3.67 2.96 -11.44
N GLY A 336 -2.92 3.57 -12.36
CA GLY A 336 -3.38 3.97 -13.68
C GLY A 336 -4.69 4.73 -13.67
N ASN A 337 -5.73 4.17 -14.30
CA ASN A 337 -7.07 4.76 -14.44
C ASN A 337 -7.90 4.75 -13.14
N ASN A 338 -7.27 4.97 -12.01
CA ASN A 338 -7.89 4.96 -10.68
C ASN A 338 -8.43 3.57 -10.28
N ALA A 339 -7.81 2.49 -10.72
CA ALA A 339 -8.01 1.18 -10.12
C ALA A 339 -7.49 1.21 -8.67
N ILE A 340 -8.33 0.79 -7.75
CA ILE A 340 -8.04 0.81 -6.32
C ILE A 340 -7.86 -0.63 -5.86
N TYR A 341 -6.65 -0.96 -5.40
CA TYR A 341 -6.35 -2.25 -4.80
C TYR A 341 -6.32 -2.10 -3.29
N GLN A 342 -7.13 -2.89 -2.61
CA GLN A 342 -7.17 -2.92 -1.14
C GLN A 342 -6.78 -4.29 -0.63
N LEU A 343 -5.64 -4.36 0.05
CA LEU A 343 -5.23 -5.52 0.83
C LEU A 343 -5.91 -5.46 2.19
N TYR A 344 -6.50 -6.57 2.64
CA TYR A 344 -7.22 -6.64 3.91
C TYR A 344 -7.04 -7.99 4.57
N ASP A 345 -7.16 -8.04 5.89
CA ASP A 345 -7.21 -9.30 6.62
C ASP A 345 -8.64 -9.73 6.96
N ILE A 346 -8.81 -11.01 7.16
CA ILE A 346 -10.09 -11.62 7.49
C ILE A 346 -9.88 -12.52 8.70
N GLY A 347 -10.38 -12.11 9.86
CA GLY A 347 -10.27 -12.94 11.04
C GLY A 347 -10.70 -12.22 12.31
N GLY A 348 -10.88 -12.91 13.39
CA GLY A 348 -11.23 -12.34 14.68
C GLY A 348 -10.28 -12.81 15.78
N GLY A 349 -9.68 -11.84 16.49
CA GLY A 349 -8.85 -12.08 17.65
C GLY A 349 -7.45 -12.64 17.32
N TRP A 350 -6.76 -13.15 18.33
CA TRP A 350 -5.38 -13.64 18.26
C TRP A 350 -5.20 -15.00 17.57
N SER A 351 -6.19 -15.44 16.79
CA SER A 351 -6.15 -16.72 16.07
C SER A 351 -5.97 -16.50 14.57
N THR A 352 -5.83 -17.59 13.86
CA THR A 352 -5.57 -17.67 12.43
C THR A 352 -6.42 -16.76 11.55
N HIS A 353 -5.77 -15.80 10.93
CA HIS A 353 -6.36 -14.90 9.95
C HIS A 353 -6.18 -15.44 8.54
N LYS A 354 -7.03 -15.01 7.63
CA LYS A 354 -6.83 -15.06 6.20
C LYS A 354 -6.56 -13.66 5.70
N TRP A 355 -6.08 -13.53 4.51
CA TRP A 355 -5.93 -12.25 3.85
C TRP A 355 -6.64 -12.25 2.50
N GLY A 356 -7.15 -11.11 2.12
CA GLY A 356 -7.84 -10.91 0.88
C GLY A 356 -7.28 -9.72 0.13
N LEU A 357 -7.45 -9.75 -1.17
CA LEU A 357 -7.15 -8.65 -2.05
C LEU A 357 -8.38 -8.36 -2.89
N ILE A 358 -8.80 -7.11 -2.89
CA ILE A 358 -9.93 -6.64 -3.69
C ILE A 358 -9.49 -5.54 -4.62
N ARG A 359 -10.07 -5.53 -5.82
CA ARG A 359 -9.96 -4.44 -6.77
C ARG A 359 -11.31 -3.73 -6.87
N LEU A 360 -11.26 -2.41 -6.79
CA LEU A 360 -12.39 -1.52 -7.00
C LEU A 360 -12.15 -0.65 -8.22
N ASP A 361 -13.22 -0.30 -8.94
CA ASP A 361 -13.17 0.72 -9.98
C ASP A 361 -13.14 2.15 -9.36
N SER A 362 -13.03 3.17 -10.19
CA SER A 362 -13.03 4.57 -9.77
C SER A 362 -14.35 5.03 -9.10
N ASN A 363 -15.44 4.28 -9.27
CA ASN A 363 -16.74 4.50 -8.65
C ASN A 363 -16.92 3.65 -7.38
N LEU A 364 -15.87 2.96 -6.95
CA LEU A 364 -15.84 2.06 -5.80
C LEU A 364 -16.69 0.80 -5.95
N ASN A 365 -17.05 0.40 -7.17
CA ASN A 365 -17.65 -0.90 -7.41
C ASN A 365 -16.58 -1.99 -7.36
N ILE A 366 -16.97 -3.16 -6.87
CA ILE A 366 -16.07 -4.31 -6.81
C ILE A 366 -15.93 -4.90 -8.22
N ASP A 367 -14.71 -4.86 -8.75
CA ASP A 367 -14.35 -5.55 -9.98
C ASP A 367 -14.09 -7.03 -9.70
N TRP A 368 -13.31 -7.31 -8.66
CA TRP A 368 -13.06 -8.66 -8.15
C TRP A 368 -12.59 -8.63 -6.69
N ASP A 369 -12.77 -9.77 -6.02
CA ASP A 369 -12.33 -10.02 -4.64
C ASP A 369 -11.82 -11.46 -4.54
N ILE A 370 -10.59 -11.64 -4.08
CA ILE A 370 -9.98 -12.95 -3.91
C ILE A 370 -9.43 -13.14 -2.50
N ILE A 371 -9.58 -14.35 -1.98
CA ILE A 371 -8.86 -14.77 -0.79
C ILE A 371 -7.50 -15.29 -1.24
N LEU A 372 -6.44 -14.64 -0.77
CA LEU A 372 -5.08 -15.05 -1.08
C LEU A 372 -4.78 -16.40 -0.41
N PRO A 373 -3.95 -17.26 -1.08
CA PRO A 373 -3.63 -18.54 -0.53
C PRO A 373 -2.99 -18.40 0.83
N GLU A 374 -3.36 -19.38 1.66
CA GLU A 374 -2.85 -19.74 2.91
C GLU A 374 -3.12 -18.96 4.12
N ASN A 375 -3.24 -19.59 4.90
CA ASN A 375 -3.23 -20.62 5.78
C ASN A 375 -3.13 -20.28 7.23
N GLN A 376 -3.00 -19.28 7.76
CA GLN A 376 -2.80 -18.87 9.15
C GLN A 376 -1.83 -17.70 9.16
N ILE A 377 -2.29 -16.57 8.67
CA ILE A 377 -1.53 -15.34 8.81
C ILE A 377 -1.78 -14.72 10.18
N TYR A 378 -0.82 -13.92 10.59
CA TYR A 378 -0.95 -12.99 11.70
C TYR A 378 -0.92 -11.57 11.13
N ALA A 379 -2.05 -11.11 10.66
CA ALA A 379 -2.17 -9.85 9.93
C ALA A 379 -1.96 -8.58 10.78
N PHE A 380 -1.88 -8.70 12.09
CA PHE A 380 -1.56 -7.56 12.95
C PHE A 380 -0.15 -6.99 12.74
N PHE A 381 0.72 -7.73 12.08
CA PHE A 381 2.14 -7.42 12.04
C PHE A 381 2.64 -7.24 10.61
N GLY A 382 2.20 -6.18 9.96
CA GLY A 382 2.72 -5.72 8.68
C GLY A 382 2.45 -6.69 7.52
N THR A 383 1.52 -6.30 6.70
CA THR A 383 1.38 -6.79 5.33
C THR A 383 1.84 -5.70 4.39
N SER A 384 2.41 -6.08 3.28
CA SER A 384 2.83 -5.13 2.26
C SER A 384 2.40 -5.62 0.89
N MET A 385 2.03 -4.68 0.04
CA MET A 385 1.63 -4.92 -1.34
C MET A 385 2.33 -3.92 -2.25
N ILE A 386 2.73 -4.35 -3.41
CA ILE A 386 3.30 -3.50 -4.45
C ILE A 386 2.78 -3.92 -5.82
N ILE A 387 2.74 -2.98 -6.75
CA ILE A 387 2.55 -3.28 -8.16
C ILE A 387 3.93 -3.31 -8.80
N LEU A 388 4.24 -4.42 -9.46
CA LEU A 388 5.50 -4.63 -10.15
C LEU A 388 5.48 -3.90 -11.50
N LYS A 389 6.65 -3.62 -12.07
CA LYS A 389 6.79 -2.94 -13.37
C LYS A 389 6.10 -3.67 -14.53
N ASN A 390 5.89 -4.95 -14.41
CA ASN A 390 5.14 -5.75 -15.39
C ASN A 390 3.63 -5.76 -15.16
N GLY A 391 3.13 -4.96 -14.21
CA GLY A 391 1.72 -4.89 -13.85
C GLY A 391 1.24 -6.01 -12.90
N ALA A 392 2.09 -6.96 -12.53
CA ALA A 392 1.72 -7.96 -11.54
C ALA A 392 1.66 -7.36 -10.14
N ILE A 393 0.80 -7.88 -9.28
CA ILE A 393 0.69 -7.49 -7.89
C ILE A 393 1.49 -8.48 -7.05
N ALA A 394 2.42 -7.97 -6.23
CA ALA A 394 3.12 -8.77 -5.25
C ALA A 394 2.69 -8.35 -3.84
N ALA A 395 2.23 -9.32 -3.06
CA ALA A 395 1.81 -9.10 -1.67
C ALA A 395 2.57 -10.03 -0.73
N CYS A 396 2.91 -9.54 0.46
CA CYS A 396 3.51 -10.37 1.51
C CYS A 396 2.79 -10.20 2.83
N SER A 397 2.80 -11.26 3.64
CA SER A 397 2.25 -11.27 4.98
C SER A 397 2.99 -12.26 5.86
N ILE A 398 2.97 -12.02 7.17
CA ILE A 398 3.47 -12.99 8.14
C ILE A 398 2.53 -14.19 8.20
N CYS A 399 3.08 -15.39 8.07
CA CYS A 399 2.33 -16.65 8.13
C CYS A 399 2.83 -17.54 9.28
N ARG A 400 1.97 -18.44 9.74
CA ARG A 400 2.34 -19.46 10.72
C ARG A 400 2.37 -20.83 10.07
N LYS A 401 3.54 -21.42 9.99
CA LYS A 401 3.74 -22.77 9.43
C LYS A 401 4.50 -23.65 10.43
N ASN A 402 3.96 -24.80 10.77
CA ASN A 402 4.57 -25.74 11.74
C ASN A 402 4.96 -25.08 13.07
N MET A 403 4.06 -24.28 13.63
CA MET A 403 4.27 -23.55 14.90
C MET A 403 5.38 -22.48 14.84
N ARG A 404 5.79 -22.06 13.65
CA ARG A 404 6.82 -21.02 13.41
C ARG A 404 6.24 -19.90 12.60
N TYR A 405 6.66 -18.68 12.88
CA TYR A 405 6.29 -17.51 12.10
C TYR A 405 7.31 -17.27 11.00
N GLY A 406 6.82 -17.15 9.79
CA GLY A 406 7.59 -16.83 8.59
C GLY A 406 6.83 -15.80 7.76
N ALA A 407 7.22 -15.60 6.51
CA ALA A 407 6.52 -14.75 5.57
C ALA A 407 6.10 -15.52 4.33
N THR A 408 4.88 -15.30 3.87
CA THR A 408 4.42 -15.75 2.56
C THR A 408 4.39 -14.56 1.61
N ILE A 409 4.91 -14.75 0.41
CA ILE A 409 4.85 -13.80 -0.69
C ILE A 409 4.02 -14.45 -1.80
N VAL A 410 3.06 -13.69 -2.32
CA VAL A 410 2.18 -14.10 -3.42
C VAL A 410 2.34 -13.09 -4.54
N ILE A 411 2.52 -13.57 -5.77
CA ILE A 411 2.54 -12.75 -6.98
C ILE A 411 1.37 -13.20 -7.85
N LEU A 412 0.54 -12.26 -8.24
CA LEU A 412 -0.62 -12.51 -9.10
C LEU A 412 -0.65 -11.51 -10.27
N HIS A 413 -1.14 -11.97 -11.40
CA HIS A 413 -1.52 -11.10 -12.51
C HIS A 413 -2.97 -10.69 -12.37
N ASP A 414 -3.24 -9.41 -12.54
CA ASP A 414 -4.58 -8.89 -12.73
C ASP A 414 -4.87 -8.81 -14.23
N ASP A 415 -5.48 -9.86 -14.78
CA ASP A 415 -5.87 -9.90 -16.18
C ASP A 415 -7.11 -9.04 -16.49
N TYR A 416 -7.69 -8.40 -15.46
CA TYR A 416 -8.87 -7.55 -15.66
C TYR A 416 -8.55 -6.31 -16.50
N ASP A 417 -7.32 -5.81 -16.41
CA ASP A 417 -6.79 -4.71 -17.23
C ASP A 417 -5.81 -5.17 -18.32
N ASN A 418 -5.69 -6.48 -18.56
CA ASN A 418 -4.90 -7.02 -19.68
C ASN A 418 -5.53 -6.78 -21.08
N THR A 419 -6.37 -5.78 -21.23
CA THR A 419 -6.11 -4.87 -22.32
C THR A 419 -4.94 -4.01 -21.87
N PRO A 420 -3.74 -4.12 -22.42
CA PRO A 420 -2.76 -3.07 -22.22
C PRO A 420 -3.48 -1.79 -22.62
N GLU A 421 -3.83 -0.93 -21.67
CA GLU A 421 -3.80 0.48 -21.98
C GLU A 421 -2.34 0.70 -22.32
N MET A 422 -2.06 0.52 -23.57
CA MET A 422 -0.89 1.08 -24.16
C MET A 422 -1.06 2.57 -23.94
N THR A 423 -0.51 3.05 -22.81
CA THR A 423 -0.29 4.46 -22.62
C THR A 423 0.51 4.86 -23.83
N ASN A 424 -0.13 5.58 -24.72
CA ASN A 424 0.29 5.97 -26.08
C ASN A 424 1.57 6.84 -26.07
N LYS A 425 2.40 6.72 -25.02
CA LYS A 425 3.65 7.48 -24.89
C LYS A 425 4.75 7.01 -25.85
N ASP A 426 4.63 5.81 -26.38
CA ASP A 426 5.64 5.23 -27.27
C ASP A 426 5.03 4.55 -28.52
N CYS A 427 3.76 4.77 -28.82
CA CYS A 427 3.15 4.23 -30.03
C CYS A 427 3.68 5.02 -31.26
N PRO A 428 4.37 4.38 -32.20
CA PRO A 428 4.99 5.07 -33.32
C PRO A 428 4.01 5.43 -34.43
N PHE A 429 2.71 5.45 -34.14
CA PHE A 429 1.66 5.87 -35.06
C PHE A 429 0.45 6.41 -34.30
N ILE A 430 -0.36 7.17 -35.01
CA ILE A 430 -1.68 7.64 -34.57
C ILE A 430 -2.76 7.09 -35.50
N ILE A 431 -3.96 6.88 -34.94
CA ILE A 431 -5.13 6.43 -35.68
C ILE A 431 -6.22 7.50 -35.66
N TYR A 432 -6.89 7.70 -36.81
CA TYR A 432 -8.03 8.60 -36.91
C TYR A 432 -8.89 8.34 -38.16
N PRO A 433 -10.20 8.70 -38.13
CA PRO A 433 -10.95 9.05 -36.94
C PRO A 433 -11.24 7.81 -36.07
N ASN A 434 -11.35 8.00 -34.78
CA ASN A 434 -11.88 7.00 -33.86
C ASN A 434 -12.83 7.74 -32.91
N PRO A 435 -14.16 7.55 -32.98
CA PRO A 435 -14.90 6.55 -33.78
C PRO A 435 -14.77 6.68 -35.30
N VAL A 436 -14.79 5.53 -35.99
CA VAL A 436 -14.66 5.44 -37.46
C VAL A 436 -15.98 5.04 -38.12
N LYS A 437 -16.31 5.70 -39.27
CA LYS A 437 -17.46 5.29 -40.14
C LYS A 437 -17.03 4.38 -41.27
N ASP A 438 -16.21 4.87 -42.17
CA ASP A 438 -15.88 4.16 -43.41
C ASP A 438 -14.39 3.87 -43.55
N GLN A 439 -13.53 4.79 -43.19
CA GLN A 439 -12.08 4.65 -43.34
C GLN A 439 -11.34 5.01 -42.07
N LEU A 440 -10.48 4.11 -41.61
CA LEU A 440 -9.53 4.35 -40.55
C LEU A 440 -8.15 4.64 -41.14
N THR A 441 -7.56 5.75 -40.78
CA THR A 441 -6.21 6.14 -41.22
C THR A 441 -5.21 5.86 -40.08
N LEU A 442 -4.09 5.27 -40.45
CA LEU A 442 -2.91 5.11 -39.61
C LEU A 442 -1.83 6.06 -40.12
N ARG A 443 -1.33 6.92 -39.28
CA ARG A 443 -0.20 7.79 -39.58
C ARG A 443 0.98 7.40 -38.71
N PHE A 444 2.03 6.90 -39.32
CA PHE A 444 3.27 6.49 -38.69
C PHE A 444 4.24 7.63 -38.49
N ASP A 445 5.03 7.58 -37.45
CA ASP A 445 6.12 8.55 -37.21
C ASP A 445 7.27 8.31 -38.17
N ASP A 446 8.08 9.36 -38.42
CA ASP A 446 9.22 9.27 -39.33
C ASP A 446 10.22 8.18 -38.83
N GLY A 447 10.52 7.24 -39.70
CA GLY A 447 11.41 6.09 -39.43
C GLY A 447 10.72 4.84 -38.89
N SER A 448 9.41 4.88 -38.64
CA SER A 448 8.64 3.69 -38.28
C SER A 448 8.36 2.83 -39.52
N GLU A 449 8.66 1.54 -39.43
CA GLU A 449 8.46 0.58 -40.54
C GLU A 449 7.45 -0.51 -40.16
N PRO A 450 6.14 -0.30 -40.44
CA PRO A 450 5.11 -1.31 -40.19
C PRO A 450 5.27 -2.48 -41.17
N GLU A 451 5.05 -3.70 -40.66
CA GLU A 451 5.05 -4.94 -41.45
C GLU A 451 3.63 -5.39 -41.80
N SER A 452 2.74 -5.37 -40.80
CA SER A 452 1.35 -5.81 -40.98
C SER A 452 0.39 -5.08 -40.04
N VAL A 453 -0.87 -5.02 -40.47
CA VAL A 453 -1.99 -4.54 -39.68
C VAL A 453 -3.09 -5.60 -39.70
N GLU A 454 -3.56 -5.96 -38.52
CA GLU A 454 -4.60 -6.94 -38.31
C GLU A 454 -5.75 -6.33 -37.49
N LEU A 455 -6.98 -6.69 -37.84
CA LEU A 455 -8.17 -6.23 -37.14
C LEU A 455 -8.95 -7.44 -36.61
N TYR A 456 -9.30 -7.40 -35.34
CA TYR A 456 -10.02 -8.46 -34.63
C TYR A 456 -11.35 -7.94 -34.11
N ASP A 457 -12.38 -8.80 -34.07
CA ASP A 457 -13.61 -8.50 -33.33
C ASP A 457 -13.46 -8.81 -31.84
N LEU A 458 -14.47 -8.46 -31.04
CA LEU A 458 -14.46 -8.71 -29.59
C LEU A 458 -14.40 -10.20 -29.18
N ALA A 459 -14.69 -11.12 -30.12
CA ALA A 459 -14.53 -12.54 -29.90
C ALA A 459 -13.11 -13.05 -30.25
N GLY A 460 -12.17 -12.11 -30.55
CA GLY A 460 -10.80 -12.47 -30.96
C GLY A 460 -10.66 -13.03 -32.35
N ARG A 461 -11.70 -12.94 -33.18
CA ARG A 461 -11.65 -13.44 -34.56
C ARG A 461 -11.02 -12.39 -35.45
N LEU A 462 -10.04 -12.81 -36.27
CA LEU A 462 -9.45 -11.96 -37.30
C LEU A 462 -10.50 -11.59 -38.34
N VAL A 463 -10.83 -10.33 -38.49
CA VAL A 463 -11.85 -9.83 -39.47
C VAL A 463 -11.23 -9.02 -40.59
N GLY A 464 -9.97 -8.64 -40.48
CA GLY A 464 -9.23 -7.95 -41.54
C GLY A 464 -7.72 -8.05 -41.32
N THR A 465 -6.97 -8.10 -42.44
CA THR A 465 -5.51 -8.06 -42.40
C THR A 465 -4.97 -7.30 -43.60
N LYS A 466 -3.87 -6.56 -43.39
CA LYS A 466 -3.13 -5.88 -44.47
C LYS A 466 -1.62 -6.02 -44.27
N SER A 467 -0.91 -6.22 -45.36
CA SER A 467 0.56 -6.22 -45.43
C SER A 467 1.11 -5.16 -46.42
N ASN A 468 0.22 -4.46 -47.14
CA ASN A 468 0.55 -3.37 -48.06
C ASN A 468 -0.48 -2.24 -47.93
N GLY A 469 -0.06 -1.00 -48.11
CA GLY A 469 -0.94 0.17 -47.96
C GLY A 469 -1.49 0.26 -46.53
N LEU A 470 -0.61 0.17 -45.58
CA LEU A 470 -0.94 0.04 -44.13
C LEU A 470 -1.52 1.31 -43.54
N GLU A 471 -1.46 2.42 -44.25
CA GLU A 471 -1.89 3.74 -43.81
C GLU A 471 -3.42 3.94 -43.80
N CYS A 472 -4.18 2.98 -44.37
CA CYS A 472 -5.64 3.13 -44.49
C CYS A 472 -6.34 1.74 -44.43
N ILE A 473 -7.37 1.64 -43.61
CA ILE A 473 -8.21 0.45 -43.47
C ILE A 473 -9.64 0.83 -43.83
N ASP A 474 -10.22 0.08 -44.79
CA ASP A 474 -11.64 0.20 -45.15
C ASP A 474 -12.50 -0.54 -44.10
N MET A 475 -13.29 0.21 -43.36
CA MET A 475 -14.21 -0.27 -42.34
C MET A 475 -15.68 -0.24 -42.80
N SER A 476 -15.95 0.20 -44.06
CA SER A 476 -17.32 0.47 -44.53
C SER A 476 -18.24 -0.77 -44.52
N ALA A 477 -17.69 -1.95 -44.72
CA ALA A 477 -18.43 -3.20 -44.70
C ALA A 477 -18.52 -3.86 -43.33
N MET A 478 -17.91 -3.27 -42.29
CA MET A 478 -17.88 -3.83 -40.94
C MET A 478 -19.08 -3.40 -40.12
N PRO A 479 -19.69 -4.28 -39.33
CA PRO A 479 -20.74 -3.92 -38.39
C PRO A 479 -20.29 -2.88 -37.40
N SER A 480 -21.21 -2.04 -36.90
CA SER A 480 -20.95 -1.16 -35.79
C SER A 480 -20.59 -1.95 -34.53
N GLY A 481 -19.57 -1.48 -33.79
CA GLY A 481 -19.06 -2.16 -32.63
C GLY A 481 -17.60 -1.87 -32.35
N MET A 482 -17.06 -2.50 -31.33
CA MET A 482 -15.64 -2.40 -30.96
C MET A 482 -14.80 -3.43 -31.69
N TYR A 483 -13.62 -3.03 -32.11
CA TYR A 483 -12.59 -3.84 -32.76
C TYR A 483 -11.24 -3.59 -32.09
N LEU A 484 -10.36 -4.57 -32.16
CA LEU A 484 -8.96 -4.48 -31.76
C LEU A 484 -8.08 -4.43 -33.00
N LEU A 485 -7.32 -3.37 -33.14
CA LEU A 485 -6.29 -3.20 -34.17
C LEU A 485 -4.96 -3.68 -33.61
N ARG A 486 -4.26 -4.55 -34.35
CA ARG A 486 -2.88 -4.95 -34.07
C ARG A 486 -1.99 -4.47 -35.20
N VAL A 487 -0.93 -3.73 -34.88
CA VAL A 487 0.09 -3.28 -35.82
C VAL A 487 1.41 -3.95 -35.45
N THR A 488 1.97 -4.73 -36.36
CA THR A 488 3.29 -5.36 -36.18
C THR A 488 4.32 -4.58 -36.96
N MET A 489 5.40 -4.19 -36.29
CA MET A 489 6.52 -3.48 -36.91
C MET A 489 7.55 -4.48 -37.44
N LYS A 490 8.40 -4.07 -38.39
CA LYS A 490 9.41 -4.94 -38.99
C LYS A 490 10.44 -5.49 -38.02
N GLU A 491 10.71 -4.77 -36.95
CA GLU A 491 11.59 -5.25 -35.85
C GLU A 491 10.93 -6.31 -34.97
N GLY A 492 9.64 -6.65 -35.22
CA GLY A 492 8.89 -7.67 -34.49
C GLY A 492 8.04 -7.15 -33.35
N THR A 493 8.13 -5.86 -32.98
CA THR A 493 7.27 -5.25 -31.95
C THR A 493 5.84 -5.16 -32.45
N SER A 494 4.85 -5.47 -31.63
CA SER A 494 3.43 -5.33 -31.94
C SER A 494 2.75 -4.35 -31.03
N TYR A 495 1.93 -3.47 -31.62
CA TYR A 495 1.11 -2.49 -30.95
C TYR A 495 -0.38 -2.80 -31.15
N HIS A 496 -1.20 -2.44 -30.17
CA HIS A 496 -2.64 -2.69 -30.20
C HIS A 496 -3.42 -1.41 -29.91
N GLU A 497 -4.53 -1.19 -30.63
CA GLU A 497 -5.40 -0.04 -30.47
C GLU A 497 -6.88 -0.44 -30.56
N LYS A 498 -7.71 0.18 -29.73
CA LYS A 498 -9.16 -0.03 -29.73
C LYS A 498 -9.82 0.88 -30.77
N ILE A 499 -10.65 0.30 -31.64
CA ILE A 499 -11.37 1.03 -32.68
C ILE A 499 -12.87 0.93 -32.40
N LEU A 500 -13.54 2.07 -32.31
CA LEU A 500 -15.00 2.14 -32.29
C LEU A 500 -15.53 2.39 -33.70
N LYS A 501 -16.24 1.43 -34.26
CA LYS A 501 -16.95 1.53 -35.55
C LYS A 501 -18.39 2.00 -35.29
N GLU A 502 -18.76 3.14 -35.88
CA GLU A 502 -20.13 3.65 -35.92
C GLU A 502 -20.98 3.04 -37.04
#